data_012a6ebd8deeb04065094066114405ac
#
_entry.id   012a6ebd8deeb04065094066114405ac
#
_cell.length_a   1.000
_cell.length_b   1.000
_cell.length_c   1.000
_cell.angle_alpha   90.00
_cell.angle_beta   90.00
_cell.angle_gamma   90.00
#
_symmetry.space_group_name_H-M   'P 1'
#
loop_
_entity.id
_entity.type
_entity.pdbx_description
1 polymer ?
#
loop_
_entity_poly.entity_id
_entity_poly.type
_entity_poly.pdbx_seq_one_letter_code
_entity_poly.pdbx_strand_id
1 'polypeptide(L)'
;MAIITKVSSQKRPGRFNIFLDGKYSFSAAEQTVAEFMLLKGQELSEEQIVEIKQFDTDAKATNIATKFLSYEPRTVFEVLQYLNKHDIDNEPAQAAVSQLTEMGFLDDAKYAQLMIRQDLRIGTDGPLSLSNKLRQKGIDPEIIDNALAEVDDDKWLDAGKRVLKSMRSKVGKLAKRELERKMTVKLLSHGFSSSLASTIIAQIDLPQNDEDQTEALKKQGIKAYKRFRRLPESERQIKIRNYLFTHGFASNEIDAFLAGEIIPLDELAEY
;
A
#
# COMPACT_ATOMS: atom_id res chain seq x y z
N MET A 1 -33.50 -35.12 27.52
CA MET A 1 -33.39 -35.70 26.16
C MET A 1 -34.66 -35.32 25.40
N ALA A 2 -34.52 -34.92 24.16
CA ALA A 2 -35.64 -34.55 23.29
C ALA A 2 -35.56 -35.36 21.98
N ILE A 3 -36.71 -35.72 21.39
CA ILE A 3 -36.76 -36.59 20.20
C ILE A 3 -37.01 -35.74 18.94
N ILE A 4 -36.23 -35.95 17.87
CA ILE A 4 -36.48 -35.34 16.57
C ILE A 4 -37.77 -35.93 15.98
N THR A 5 -38.84 -35.16 15.98
CA THR A 5 -40.14 -35.57 15.46
C THR A 5 -40.32 -35.29 13.97
N LYS A 6 -39.64 -34.26 13.45
CA LYS A 6 -39.71 -33.87 12.04
C LYS A 6 -38.45 -33.11 11.61
N VAL A 7 -37.96 -33.39 10.40
CA VAL A 7 -36.97 -32.61 9.65
C VAL A 7 -37.63 -32.16 8.36
N SER A 8 -37.62 -30.86 8.04
CA SER A 8 -38.26 -30.36 6.83
C SER A 8 -37.42 -29.27 6.16
N SER A 9 -37.28 -29.33 4.86
CA SER A 9 -36.54 -28.30 4.08
C SER A 9 -37.21 -26.93 4.21
N GLN A 10 -36.39 -25.87 4.19
CA GLN A 10 -36.88 -24.49 4.10
C GLN A 10 -37.13 -24.10 2.64
N LYS A 11 -37.76 -22.93 2.41
CA LYS A 11 -37.91 -22.32 1.08
C LYS A 11 -36.56 -22.01 0.42
N ARG A 12 -35.55 -21.69 1.23
CA ARG A 12 -34.15 -21.52 0.74
C ARG A 12 -33.49 -22.89 0.69
N PRO A 13 -32.92 -23.31 -0.44
CA PRO A 13 -32.21 -24.59 -0.55
C PRO A 13 -31.05 -24.69 0.45
N GLY A 14 -30.76 -25.90 0.91
CA GLY A 14 -29.62 -26.20 1.78
C GLY A 14 -29.84 -25.91 3.27
N ARG A 15 -31.08 -25.59 3.71
CA ARG A 15 -31.38 -25.43 5.14
C ARG A 15 -32.64 -26.23 5.52
N PHE A 16 -32.63 -26.76 6.73
CA PHE A 16 -33.68 -27.62 7.29
C PHE A 16 -34.18 -27.08 8.63
N ASN A 17 -35.47 -27.23 8.88
CA ASN A 17 -36.08 -26.98 10.18
C ASN A 17 -36.12 -28.30 10.98
N ILE A 18 -35.63 -28.25 12.21
CA ILE A 18 -35.60 -29.37 13.15
C ILE A 18 -36.68 -29.14 14.20
N PHE A 19 -37.53 -30.13 14.35
CA PHE A 19 -38.63 -30.15 15.34
C PHE A 19 -38.30 -31.18 16.39
N LEU A 20 -38.28 -30.78 17.66
CA LEU A 20 -38.09 -31.61 18.82
C LEU A 20 -39.43 -31.70 19.57
N ASP A 21 -39.85 -32.91 19.92
CA ASP A 21 -41.10 -33.18 20.67
C ASP A 21 -42.33 -32.45 20.09
N GLY A 22 -42.40 -32.40 18.75
CA GLY A 22 -43.51 -31.77 18.02
C GLY A 22 -43.41 -30.25 17.85
N LYS A 23 -42.44 -29.60 18.43
CA LYS A 23 -42.24 -28.13 18.35
C LYS A 23 -41.00 -27.78 17.54
N TYR A 24 -41.07 -26.66 16.81
CA TYR A 24 -39.86 -26.09 16.15
C TYR A 24 -38.81 -25.77 17.21
N SER A 25 -37.58 -26.23 17.00
CA SER A 25 -36.46 -25.98 17.90
C SER A 25 -35.39 -25.10 17.29
N PHE A 26 -34.85 -25.51 16.14
CA PHE A 26 -33.81 -24.74 15.44
C PHE A 26 -33.80 -25.07 13.93
N SER A 27 -33.01 -24.32 13.18
CA SER A 27 -32.71 -24.64 11.78
C SER A 27 -31.24 -25.00 11.62
N ALA A 28 -30.94 -25.93 10.72
CA ALA A 28 -29.58 -26.38 10.45
C ALA A 28 -29.30 -26.42 8.94
N ALA A 29 -28.06 -26.18 8.56
CA ALA A 29 -27.58 -26.35 7.18
C ALA A 29 -27.56 -27.85 6.83
N GLU A 30 -27.56 -28.16 5.52
CA GLU A 30 -27.44 -29.53 5.03
C GLU A 30 -26.19 -30.22 5.56
N GLN A 31 -25.07 -29.53 5.63
CA GLN A 31 -23.82 -30.03 6.20
C GLN A 31 -23.99 -30.43 7.68
N THR A 32 -24.66 -29.60 8.49
CA THR A 32 -24.92 -29.88 9.91
C THR A 32 -25.85 -31.08 10.07
N VAL A 33 -26.89 -31.18 9.20
CA VAL A 33 -27.80 -32.33 9.20
C VAL A 33 -27.06 -33.62 8.87
N ALA A 34 -26.14 -33.59 7.92
CA ALA A 34 -25.32 -34.73 7.52
C ALA A 34 -24.33 -35.14 8.62
N GLU A 35 -23.57 -34.15 9.17
CA GLU A 35 -22.56 -34.39 10.19
C GLU A 35 -23.12 -35.07 11.44
N PHE A 36 -24.23 -34.55 11.95
CA PHE A 36 -24.90 -35.10 13.16
C PHE A 36 -25.97 -36.14 12.86
N MET A 37 -26.10 -36.54 11.58
CA MET A 37 -27.12 -37.51 11.11
C MET A 37 -28.51 -37.20 11.67
N LEU A 38 -28.96 -35.91 11.60
CA LEU A 38 -30.20 -35.46 12.20
C LEU A 38 -31.41 -36.07 11.49
N LEU A 39 -31.86 -37.22 11.97
CA LEU A 39 -32.97 -37.99 11.41
C LEU A 39 -34.16 -38.07 12.39
N LYS A 40 -35.38 -38.24 11.85
CA LYS A 40 -36.58 -38.44 12.65
C LYS A 40 -36.41 -39.68 13.54
N GLY A 41 -36.72 -39.54 14.83
CA GLY A 41 -36.63 -40.59 15.84
C GLY A 41 -35.32 -40.56 16.64
N GLN A 42 -34.35 -39.71 16.28
CA GLN A 42 -33.12 -39.57 17.05
C GLN A 42 -33.38 -38.81 18.35
N GLU A 43 -32.81 -39.31 19.44
CA GLU A 43 -32.79 -38.64 20.74
C GLU A 43 -31.57 -37.74 20.87
N LEU A 44 -31.77 -36.51 21.35
CA LEU A 44 -30.70 -35.52 21.59
C LEU A 44 -30.71 -35.08 23.06
N SER A 45 -29.55 -35.01 23.66
CA SER A 45 -29.36 -34.33 24.95
C SER A 45 -29.36 -32.81 24.77
N GLU A 46 -29.48 -32.06 25.87
CA GLU A 46 -29.38 -30.60 25.82
C GLU A 46 -27.98 -30.14 25.36
N GLU A 47 -26.92 -30.85 25.83
CA GLU A 47 -25.54 -30.58 25.40
C GLU A 47 -25.36 -30.80 23.90
N GLN A 48 -25.90 -31.91 23.35
CA GLN A 48 -25.84 -32.17 21.89
C GLN A 48 -26.60 -31.12 21.09
N ILE A 49 -27.70 -30.59 21.57
CA ILE A 49 -28.46 -29.53 20.91
C ILE A 49 -27.61 -28.23 20.86
N VAL A 50 -26.91 -27.92 21.94
CA VAL A 50 -25.98 -26.75 21.98
C VAL A 50 -24.83 -26.93 20.98
N GLU A 51 -24.20 -28.11 21.01
CA GLU A 51 -23.10 -28.44 20.07
C GLU A 51 -23.52 -28.34 18.61
N ILE A 52 -24.69 -28.89 18.25
CA ILE A 52 -25.26 -28.84 16.89
C ILE A 52 -25.49 -27.38 16.45
N LYS A 53 -26.06 -26.57 17.34
CA LYS A 53 -26.29 -25.14 17.04
C LYS A 53 -25.00 -24.37 16.86
N GLN A 54 -23.99 -24.64 17.69
CA GLN A 54 -22.67 -24.02 17.57
C GLN A 54 -22.01 -24.40 16.23
N PHE A 55 -21.98 -25.69 15.92
CA PHE A 55 -21.46 -26.20 14.65
C PHE A 55 -22.16 -25.56 13.44
N ASP A 56 -23.52 -25.44 13.47
CA ASP A 56 -24.25 -24.77 12.38
C ASP A 56 -23.86 -23.29 12.20
N THR A 57 -23.60 -22.61 13.31
CA THR A 57 -23.19 -21.20 13.30
C THR A 57 -21.77 -21.06 12.75
N ASP A 58 -20.86 -21.94 13.15
CA ASP A 58 -19.46 -21.96 12.67
C ASP A 58 -19.40 -22.31 11.19
N ALA A 59 -20.17 -23.33 10.76
CA ALA A 59 -20.27 -23.68 9.34
C ALA A 59 -20.85 -22.55 8.48
N LYS A 60 -21.81 -21.78 9.01
CA LYS A 60 -22.35 -20.59 8.34
C LYS A 60 -21.26 -19.53 8.19
N ALA A 61 -20.47 -19.26 9.24
CA ALA A 61 -19.37 -18.30 9.20
C ALA A 61 -18.32 -18.71 8.17
N THR A 62 -17.88 -19.99 8.18
CA THR A 62 -16.92 -20.54 7.23
C THR A 62 -17.40 -20.43 5.78
N ASN A 63 -18.69 -20.73 5.50
CA ASN A 63 -19.25 -20.61 4.17
C ASN A 63 -19.27 -19.16 3.66
N ILE A 64 -19.60 -18.19 4.52
CA ILE A 64 -19.59 -16.77 4.19
C ILE A 64 -18.16 -16.31 3.89
N ALA A 65 -17.21 -16.69 4.73
CA ALA A 65 -15.80 -16.36 4.58
C ALA A 65 -15.21 -16.97 3.30
N THR A 66 -15.46 -18.26 3.04
CA THR A 66 -15.01 -18.96 1.83
C THR A 66 -15.52 -18.28 0.57
N LYS A 67 -16.78 -17.88 0.55
CA LYS A 67 -17.34 -17.13 -0.58
C LYS A 67 -16.65 -15.78 -0.75
N PHE A 68 -16.31 -15.09 0.33
CA PHE A 68 -15.58 -13.82 0.26
C PHE A 68 -14.17 -14.00 -0.29
N LEU A 69 -13.47 -15.06 0.13
CA LEU A 69 -12.13 -15.43 -0.34
C LEU A 69 -12.09 -15.91 -1.81
N SER A 70 -13.21 -16.39 -2.35
CA SER A 70 -13.26 -16.89 -3.74
C SER A 70 -13.07 -15.81 -4.80
N TYR A 71 -13.19 -14.53 -4.46
CA TYR A 71 -13.05 -13.42 -5.38
C TYR A 71 -11.60 -12.92 -5.49
N GLU A 72 -10.89 -12.81 -4.36
CA GLU A 72 -9.50 -12.35 -4.29
C GLU A 72 -8.89 -12.71 -2.92
N PRO A 73 -7.54 -12.78 -2.81
CA PRO A 73 -6.87 -12.94 -1.54
C PRO A 73 -7.27 -11.85 -0.53
N ARG A 74 -7.48 -12.26 0.72
CA ARG A 74 -7.85 -11.37 1.84
C ARG A 74 -6.98 -11.65 3.04
N THR A 75 -6.84 -10.66 3.91
CA THR A 75 -6.19 -10.84 5.22
C THR A 75 -7.19 -11.40 6.25
N VAL A 76 -6.66 -11.96 7.32
CA VAL A 76 -7.45 -12.37 8.49
C VAL A 76 -8.35 -11.23 8.98
N PHE A 77 -7.79 -10.04 9.10
CA PHE A 77 -8.52 -8.83 9.52
C PHE A 77 -9.69 -8.49 8.59
N GLU A 78 -9.50 -8.54 7.27
CA GLU A 78 -10.55 -8.26 6.29
C GLU A 78 -11.68 -9.30 6.35
N VAL A 79 -11.35 -10.57 6.58
CA VAL A 79 -12.35 -11.64 6.75
C VAL A 79 -13.16 -11.44 8.04
N LEU A 80 -12.49 -11.14 9.16
CA LEU A 80 -13.19 -10.85 10.43
C LEU A 80 -14.11 -9.63 10.30
N GLN A 81 -13.65 -8.55 9.66
CA GLN A 81 -14.51 -7.39 9.39
C GLN A 81 -15.71 -7.74 8.51
N TYR A 82 -15.49 -8.58 7.50
CA TYR A 82 -16.55 -9.00 6.59
C TYR A 82 -17.59 -9.85 7.30
N LEU A 83 -17.18 -10.80 8.13
CA LEU A 83 -18.07 -11.64 8.92
C LEU A 83 -18.90 -10.81 9.91
N ASN A 84 -18.28 -9.87 10.61
CA ASN A 84 -18.98 -8.96 11.51
C ASN A 84 -20.06 -8.13 10.79
N LYS A 85 -19.79 -7.64 9.59
CA LYS A 85 -20.79 -6.95 8.75
C LYS A 85 -21.96 -7.83 8.32
N HIS A 86 -21.83 -9.16 8.42
CA HIS A 86 -22.86 -10.13 8.12
C HIS A 86 -23.51 -10.73 9.37
N ASP A 87 -23.43 -9.99 10.49
CA ASP A 87 -24.03 -10.35 11.77
C ASP A 87 -23.56 -11.74 12.27
N ILE A 88 -22.28 -12.05 12.05
CA ILE A 88 -21.61 -13.21 12.64
C ILE A 88 -20.89 -12.75 13.90
N ASP A 89 -21.21 -13.40 15.03
CA ASP A 89 -20.59 -13.13 16.31
C ASP A 89 -19.08 -13.45 16.30
N ASN A 90 -18.36 -12.88 17.26
CA ASN A 90 -16.89 -12.98 17.29
C ASN A 90 -16.39 -14.42 17.41
N GLU A 91 -17.01 -15.26 18.23
CA GLU A 91 -16.58 -16.65 18.45
C GLU A 91 -16.67 -17.49 17.16
N PRO A 92 -17.82 -17.58 16.45
CA PRO A 92 -17.90 -18.27 15.16
C PRO A 92 -16.99 -17.65 14.08
N ALA A 93 -16.78 -16.31 14.11
CA ALA A 93 -15.89 -15.67 13.17
C ALA A 93 -14.43 -16.10 13.38
N GLN A 94 -13.97 -16.18 14.63
CA GLN A 94 -12.62 -16.67 14.97
C GLN A 94 -12.46 -18.16 14.63
N ALA A 95 -13.45 -18.99 14.92
CA ALA A 95 -13.45 -20.41 14.56
C ALA A 95 -13.30 -20.60 13.04
N ALA A 96 -14.08 -19.84 12.24
CA ALA A 96 -14.00 -19.87 10.79
C ALA A 96 -12.62 -19.42 10.26
N VAL A 97 -12.05 -18.35 10.82
CA VAL A 97 -10.72 -17.87 10.46
C VAL A 97 -9.64 -18.90 10.79
N SER A 98 -9.67 -19.51 12.00
CA SER A 98 -8.74 -20.57 12.38
C SER A 98 -8.80 -21.75 11.42
N GLN A 99 -9.99 -22.24 11.11
CA GLN A 99 -10.20 -23.33 10.17
C GLN A 99 -9.65 -23.00 8.77
N LEU A 100 -9.93 -21.80 8.25
CA LEU A 100 -9.48 -21.39 6.92
C LEU A 100 -7.96 -21.16 6.87
N THR A 101 -7.37 -20.76 8.00
CA THR A 101 -5.90 -20.64 8.14
C THR A 101 -5.25 -22.03 8.15
N GLU A 102 -5.76 -22.98 8.91
CA GLU A 102 -5.27 -24.38 8.92
C GLU A 102 -5.38 -25.03 7.54
N MET A 103 -6.44 -24.73 6.80
CA MET A 103 -6.64 -25.21 5.42
C MET A 103 -5.75 -24.46 4.39
N GLY A 104 -5.02 -23.42 4.80
CA GLY A 104 -4.13 -22.62 3.93
C GLY A 104 -4.86 -21.63 3.01
N PHE A 105 -6.14 -21.36 3.23
CA PHE A 105 -6.89 -20.32 2.50
C PHE A 105 -6.64 -18.91 3.02
N LEU A 106 -6.24 -18.77 4.28
CA LEU A 106 -5.81 -17.53 4.91
C LEU A 106 -4.35 -17.63 5.33
N ASP A 107 -3.55 -16.67 4.90
CA ASP A 107 -2.11 -16.60 5.20
C ASP A 107 -1.64 -15.16 5.01
N ASP A 108 -1.57 -14.41 6.11
CA ASP A 108 -1.19 -12.99 6.10
C ASP A 108 0.28 -12.79 5.67
N ALA A 109 1.17 -13.75 5.95
CA ALA A 109 2.57 -13.69 5.50
C ALA A 109 2.66 -13.83 3.97
N LYS A 110 1.95 -14.80 3.42
CA LYS A 110 1.86 -14.99 1.97
C LYS A 110 1.17 -13.81 1.27
N TYR A 111 0.13 -13.24 1.91
CA TYR A 111 -0.52 -12.03 1.42
C TYR A 111 0.47 -10.86 1.34
N ALA A 112 1.24 -10.62 2.41
CA ALA A 112 2.25 -9.57 2.45
C ALA A 112 3.30 -9.73 1.35
N GLN A 113 3.87 -10.93 1.20
CA GLN A 113 4.85 -11.25 0.15
C GLN A 113 4.28 -11.03 -1.26
N LEU A 114 3.03 -11.44 -1.51
CA LEU A 114 2.37 -11.25 -2.82
C LEU A 114 2.17 -9.76 -3.13
N MET A 115 1.69 -8.97 -2.17
CA MET A 115 1.47 -7.54 -2.34
C MET A 115 2.78 -6.80 -2.60
N ILE A 116 3.83 -7.08 -1.81
CA ILE A 116 5.17 -6.50 -1.99
C ILE A 116 5.71 -6.86 -3.38
N ARG A 117 5.67 -8.14 -3.76
CA ARG A 117 6.17 -8.61 -5.06
C ARG A 117 5.43 -7.97 -6.23
N GLN A 118 4.11 -7.79 -6.12
CA GLN A 118 3.32 -7.13 -7.14
C GLN A 118 3.73 -5.67 -7.32
N ASP A 119 3.90 -4.93 -6.21
CA ASP A 119 4.33 -3.53 -6.27
C ASP A 119 5.75 -3.40 -6.83
N LEU A 120 6.68 -4.24 -6.37
CA LEU A 120 8.06 -4.24 -6.86
C LEU A 120 8.16 -4.46 -8.37
N ARG A 121 7.19 -5.14 -8.99
CA ARG A 121 7.19 -5.38 -10.44
C ARG A 121 6.84 -4.14 -11.25
N ILE A 122 5.85 -3.35 -10.83
CA ILE A 122 5.28 -2.24 -11.61
C ILE A 122 5.01 -0.97 -10.81
N GLY A 123 4.98 -1.07 -9.49
CA GLY A 123 4.66 0.03 -8.58
C GLY A 123 5.85 0.95 -8.30
N THR A 124 5.61 1.89 -7.43
CA THR A 124 6.54 2.95 -7.05
C THR A 124 6.61 3.17 -5.54
N ASP A 125 6.03 2.26 -4.75
CA ASP A 125 6.07 2.38 -3.30
C ASP A 125 7.41 1.93 -2.73
N GLY A 126 7.91 2.69 -1.77
CA GLY A 126 9.05 2.28 -0.96
C GLY A 126 8.62 1.43 0.24
N PRO A 127 9.61 0.87 0.99
CA PRO A 127 9.35 -0.03 2.12
C PRO A 127 8.36 0.54 3.13
N LEU A 128 8.48 1.81 3.50
CA LEU A 128 7.59 2.47 4.48
C LEU A 128 6.16 2.62 3.98
N SER A 129 5.98 2.90 2.69
CA SER A 129 4.65 3.00 2.08
C SER A 129 3.95 1.65 2.07
N LEU A 130 4.65 0.58 1.67
CA LEU A 130 4.13 -0.78 1.68
C LEU A 130 3.84 -1.28 3.11
N SER A 131 4.73 -1.00 4.07
CA SER A 131 4.49 -1.30 5.49
C SER A 131 3.18 -0.67 5.97
N ASN A 132 2.96 0.62 5.69
CA ASN A 132 1.74 1.30 6.09
C ASN A 132 0.49 0.70 5.43
N LYS A 133 0.55 0.36 4.14
CA LYS A 133 -0.55 -0.29 3.44
C LYS A 133 -0.89 -1.66 4.04
N LEU A 134 0.11 -2.47 4.37
CA LEU A 134 -0.07 -3.77 5.00
C LEU A 134 -0.63 -3.66 6.42
N ARG A 135 -0.17 -2.66 7.21
CA ARG A 135 -0.75 -2.35 8.52
C ARG A 135 -2.24 -1.96 8.43
N GLN A 136 -2.61 -1.17 7.44
CA GLN A 136 -4.03 -0.82 7.19
C GLN A 136 -4.88 -2.04 6.83
N LYS A 137 -4.26 -3.09 6.30
CA LYS A 137 -4.86 -4.39 6.05
C LYS A 137 -4.93 -5.29 7.29
N GLY A 138 -4.45 -4.80 8.44
CA GLY A 138 -4.48 -5.49 9.71
C GLY A 138 -3.42 -6.59 9.88
N ILE A 139 -2.38 -6.59 9.04
CA ILE A 139 -1.29 -7.56 9.15
C ILE A 139 -0.37 -7.18 10.30
N ASP A 140 0.08 -8.19 11.03
CA ASP A 140 0.98 -8.04 12.16
C ASP A 140 2.31 -7.38 11.74
N PRO A 141 2.84 -6.42 12.53
CA PRO A 141 4.10 -5.75 12.23
C PRO A 141 5.29 -6.69 12.02
N GLU A 142 5.39 -7.79 12.78
CA GLU A 142 6.47 -8.75 12.65
C GLU A 142 6.41 -9.49 11.30
N ILE A 143 5.20 -9.85 10.84
CA ILE A 143 4.99 -10.44 9.50
C ILE A 143 5.41 -9.45 8.41
N ILE A 144 5.06 -8.17 8.57
CA ILE A 144 5.41 -7.12 7.61
C ILE A 144 6.92 -6.95 7.53
N ASP A 145 7.58 -6.82 8.69
CA ASP A 145 9.02 -6.58 8.77
C ASP A 145 9.80 -7.77 8.17
N ASN A 146 9.38 -9.00 8.45
CA ASN A 146 9.96 -10.21 7.86
C ASN A 146 9.79 -10.22 6.33
N ALA A 147 8.59 -9.95 5.83
CA ALA A 147 8.32 -9.93 4.38
C ALA A 147 9.09 -8.83 3.63
N LEU A 148 9.32 -7.68 4.26
CA LEU A 148 10.13 -6.60 3.68
C LEU A 148 11.63 -6.92 3.73
N ALA A 149 12.10 -7.62 4.77
CA ALA A 149 13.50 -8.03 4.92
C ALA A 149 13.94 -9.10 3.91
N GLU A 150 12.98 -9.88 3.37
CA GLU A 150 13.25 -10.87 2.31
C GLU A 150 13.49 -10.24 0.92
N VAL A 151 13.27 -8.93 0.77
CA VAL A 151 13.41 -8.25 -0.52
C VAL A 151 14.84 -7.82 -0.74
N ASP A 152 15.43 -8.26 -1.86
CA ASP A 152 16.75 -7.84 -2.30
C ASP A 152 16.82 -6.31 -2.53
N ASP A 153 17.92 -5.70 -2.11
CA ASP A 153 18.15 -4.26 -2.26
C ASP A 153 18.00 -3.77 -3.70
N ASP A 154 18.43 -4.56 -4.68
CA ASP A 154 18.31 -4.23 -6.10
C ASP A 154 16.86 -3.99 -6.54
N LYS A 155 15.90 -4.69 -5.95
CA LYS A 155 14.48 -4.49 -6.23
C LYS A 155 13.99 -3.11 -5.79
N TRP A 156 14.47 -2.66 -4.63
CA TRP A 156 14.18 -1.31 -4.13
C TRP A 156 14.84 -0.24 -4.98
N LEU A 157 16.06 -0.47 -5.45
CA LEU A 157 16.75 0.45 -6.37
C LEU A 157 15.96 0.61 -7.67
N ASP A 158 15.47 -0.47 -8.25
CA ASP A 158 14.66 -0.43 -9.47
C ASP A 158 13.31 0.28 -9.26
N ALA A 159 12.65 0.06 -8.13
CA ALA A 159 11.43 0.79 -7.77
C ALA A 159 11.70 2.30 -7.66
N GLY A 160 12.77 2.69 -6.98
CA GLY A 160 13.18 4.08 -6.86
C GLY A 160 13.56 4.74 -8.19
N LYS A 161 14.24 4.01 -9.08
CA LYS A 161 14.53 4.48 -10.45
C LYS A 161 13.25 4.76 -11.23
N ARG A 162 12.19 3.93 -11.07
CA ARG A 162 10.87 4.19 -11.67
C ARG A 162 10.24 5.47 -11.14
N VAL A 163 10.29 5.72 -9.82
CA VAL A 163 9.82 6.96 -9.19
C VAL A 163 10.48 8.18 -9.83
N LEU A 164 11.79 8.10 -10.08
CA LEU A 164 12.60 9.22 -10.57
C LEU A 164 12.59 9.38 -12.09
N LYS A 165 11.98 8.47 -12.84
CA LYS A 165 11.95 8.51 -14.32
C LYS A 165 11.49 9.87 -14.87
N SER A 166 10.50 10.50 -14.25
CA SER A 166 10.00 11.83 -14.66
C SER A 166 10.97 12.97 -14.36
N MET A 167 11.97 12.76 -13.49
CA MET A 167 12.94 13.79 -13.12
C MET A 167 13.99 14.02 -14.20
N ARG A 168 14.20 13.09 -15.13
CA ARG A 168 15.11 13.25 -16.28
C ARG A 168 14.81 14.49 -17.09
N SER A 169 13.53 14.87 -17.23
CA SER A 169 13.13 16.08 -17.97
C SER A 169 13.48 17.40 -17.27
N LYS A 170 14.05 17.33 -16.06
CA LYS A 170 14.50 18.50 -15.28
C LYS A 170 16.01 18.75 -15.40
N VAL A 171 16.76 17.81 -15.94
CA VAL A 171 18.18 17.99 -16.29
C VAL A 171 18.31 19.18 -17.26
N GLY A 172 19.33 20.01 -17.07
CA GLY A 172 19.52 21.27 -17.85
C GLY A 172 18.44 22.35 -17.60
N LYS A 173 17.59 22.20 -16.57
CA LYS A 173 16.59 23.20 -16.16
C LYS A 173 16.71 23.59 -14.69
N LEU A 174 17.29 22.73 -13.87
CA LEU A 174 17.54 22.95 -12.46
C LEU A 174 19.02 22.73 -12.16
N ALA A 175 19.56 23.45 -11.19
CA ALA A 175 20.87 23.15 -10.66
C ALA A 175 20.93 21.73 -10.11
N LYS A 176 22.08 21.07 -10.22
CA LYS A 176 22.32 19.71 -9.76
C LYS A 176 21.84 19.49 -8.32
N ARG A 177 22.26 20.37 -7.42
CA ARG A 177 21.88 20.31 -6.00
C ARG A 177 20.36 20.40 -5.77
N GLU A 178 19.68 21.26 -6.52
CA GLU A 178 18.21 21.40 -6.42
C GLU A 178 17.49 20.20 -7.04
N LEU A 179 18.04 19.62 -8.10
CA LEU A 179 17.52 18.40 -8.70
C LEU A 179 17.62 17.23 -7.71
N GLU A 180 18.81 17.01 -7.11
CA GLU A 180 19.03 15.98 -6.09
C GLU A 180 18.11 16.17 -4.88
N ARG A 181 17.94 17.40 -4.40
CA ARG A 181 17.00 17.72 -3.32
C ARG A 181 15.56 17.32 -3.68
N LYS A 182 15.11 17.66 -4.89
CA LYS A 182 13.76 17.30 -5.37
C LYS A 182 13.59 15.79 -5.55
N MET A 183 14.63 15.09 -6.00
CA MET A 183 14.63 13.63 -6.12
C MET A 183 14.51 12.99 -4.74
N THR A 184 15.26 13.47 -3.75
CA THR A 184 15.17 13.00 -2.37
C THR A 184 13.75 13.18 -1.82
N VAL A 185 13.19 14.40 -1.91
CA VAL A 185 11.83 14.68 -1.43
C VAL A 185 10.82 13.77 -2.11
N LYS A 186 10.97 13.53 -3.41
CA LYS A 186 10.08 12.65 -4.15
C LYS A 186 10.18 11.20 -3.69
N LEU A 187 11.38 10.66 -3.47
CA LEU A 187 11.56 9.31 -2.95
C LEU A 187 10.99 9.17 -1.53
N LEU A 188 11.26 10.13 -0.65
CA LEU A 188 10.69 10.15 0.69
C LEU A 188 9.15 10.13 0.67
N SER A 189 8.51 10.89 -0.23
CA SER A 189 7.06 10.91 -0.38
C SER A 189 6.47 9.59 -0.88
N HIS A 190 7.28 8.74 -1.53
CA HIS A 190 6.93 7.38 -1.92
C HIS A 190 7.29 6.32 -0.86
N GLY A 191 7.77 6.73 0.32
CA GLY A 191 8.08 5.83 1.43
C GLY A 191 9.45 5.16 1.38
N PHE A 192 10.41 5.74 0.62
CA PHE A 192 11.82 5.34 0.72
C PHE A 192 12.47 6.02 1.91
N SER A 193 13.39 5.35 2.61
CA SER A 193 14.19 5.98 3.67
C SER A 193 15.22 6.95 3.09
N SER A 194 15.75 7.87 3.92
CA SER A 194 16.78 8.81 3.47
C SER A 194 18.05 8.10 2.99
N SER A 195 18.46 7.01 3.65
CA SER A 195 19.62 6.22 3.24
C SER A 195 19.40 5.57 1.88
N LEU A 196 18.25 4.91 1.69
CA LEU A 196 17.92 4.25 0.43
C LEU A 196 17.76 5.28 -0.71
N ALA A 197 17.16 6.45 -0.42
CA ALA A 197 17.03 7.54 -1.38
C ALA A 197 18.40 8.04 -1.86
N SER A 198 19.38 8.21 -0.95
CA SER A 198 20.74 8.60 -1.30
C SER A 198 21.42 7.55 -2.18
N THR A 199 21.27 6.26 -1.85
CA THR A 199 21.82 5.17 -2.66
C THR A 199 21.20 5.13 -4.07
N ILE A 200 19.88 5.29 -4.18
CA ILE A 200 19.16 5.34 -5.46
C ILE A 200 19.67 6.50 -6.31
N ILE A 201 19.78 7.70 -5.72
CA ILE A 201 20.24 8.91 -6.43
C ILE A 201 21.69 8.74 -6.92
N ALA A 202 22.57 8.16 -6.11
CA ALA A 202 23.95 7.91 -6.47
C ALA A 202 24.11 6.91 -7.64
N GLN A 203 23.16 5.96 -7.78
CA GLN A 203 23.17 4.96 -8.85
C GLN A 203 22.38 5.37 -10.10
N ILE A 204 21.66 6.50 -10.05
CA ILE A 204 21.00 7.01 -11.25
C ILE A 204 22.06 7.71 -12.11
N ASP A 205 22.27 7.14 -13.28
CA ASP A 205 23.00 7.81 -14.36
C ASP A 205 22.11 8.93 -14.92
N LEU A 206 22.18 10.09 -14.28
CA LEU A 206 21.67 11.33 -14.84
C LEU A 206 22.87 12.03 -15.46
N PRO A 207 22.96 12.08 -16.79
CA PRO A 207 24.00 12.83 -17.46
C PRO A 207 23.74 14.33 -17.21
N GLN A 208 24.17 14.80 -16.04
CA GLN A 208 24.26 16.23 -15.76
C GLN A 208 25.75 16.58 -15.83
N ASN A 209 26.18 16.88 -17.04
CA ASN A 209 27.52 17.40 -17.32
C ASN A 209 27.60 18.91 -17.02
N ASP A 210 28.76 19.51 -17.16
CA ASP A 210 28.96 20.94 -16.94
C ASP A 210 28.11 21.80 -17.90
N GLU A 211 27.81 21.30 -19.10
CA GLU A 211 26.95 21.97 -20.07
C GLU A 211 25.50 22.04 -19.58
N ASP A 212 24.95 20.94 -19.03
CA ASP A 212 23.62 20.91 -18.45
C ASP A 212 23.48 21.86 -17.26
N GLN A 213 24.53 21.93 -16.42
CA GLN A 213 24.59 22.85 -15.28
C GLN A 213 24.62 24.30 -15.74
N THR A 214 25.43 24.61 -16.76
CA THR A 214 25.54 25.95 -17.37
C THR A 214 24.19 26.34 -18.02
N GLU A 215 23.56 25.45 -18.76
CA GLU A 215 22.26 25.67 -19.38
C GLU A 215 21.15 25.92 -18.35
N ALA A 216 21.21 25.20 -17.23
CA ALA A 216 20.30 25.43 -16.10
C ALA A 216 20.53 26.82 -15.48
N LEU A 217 21.78 27.20 -15.29
CA LEU A 217 22.16 28.52 -14.79
C LEU A 217 21.67 29.63 -15.72
N LYS A 218 21.88 29.49 -17.03
CA LYS A 218 21.40 30.42 -18.05
C LYS A 218 19.88 30.61 -17.94
N LYS A 219 19.10 29.51 -17.92
CA LYS A 219 17.65 29.57 -17.84
C LYS A 219 17.14 30.21 -16.54
N GLN A 220 17.72 29.84 -15.39
CA GLN A 220 17.29 30.37 -14.10
C GLN A 220 17.77 31.84 -13.94
N GLY A 221 18.93 32.18 -14.47
CA GLY A 221 19.46 33.54 -14.48
C GLY A 221 18.59 34.49 -15.29
N ILE A 222 18.22 34.13 -16.53
CA ILE A 222 17.28 34.90 -17.35
C ILE A 222 15.95 35.10 -16.61
N LYS A 223 15.44 34.04 -15.99
CA LYS A 223 14.20 34.11 -15.21
C LYS A 223 14.32 35.08 -14.02
N ALA A 224 15.43 35.03 -13.31
CA ALA A 224 15.71 35.94 -12.20
C ALA A 224 15.85 37.40 -12.72
N TYR A 225 16.56 37.61 -13.82
CA TYR A 225 16.70 38.92 -14.42
C TYR A 225 15.35 39.55 -14.81
N LYS A 226 14.50 38.81 -15.53
CA LYS A 226 13.13 39.23 -15.87
C LYS A 226 12.31 39.62 -14.65
N ARG A 227 12.44 38.85 -13.57
CA ARG A 227 11.73 39.11 -12.33
C ARG A 227 12.12 40.39 -11.64
N PHE A 228 13.42 40.70 -11.67
CA PHE A 228 14.02 41.82 -10.92
C PHE A 228 14.45 43.00 -11.82
N ARG A 229 14.13 42.99 -13.13
CA ARG A 229 14.61 43.98 -14.11
C ARG A 229 14.27 45.43 -13.78
N ARG A 230 13.21 45.69 -13.00
CA ARG A 230 12.74 47.03 -12.63
C ARG A 230 13.51 47.62 -11.44
N LEU A 231 14.36 46.86 -10.77
CA LEU A 231 15.17 47.34 -9.65
C LEU A 231 16.43 48.02 -10.12
N PRO A 232 16.99 48.96 -9.32
CA PRO A 232 18.32 49.50 -9.54
C PRO A 232 19.36 48.39 -9.67
N GLU A 233 20.41 48.61 -10.44
CA GLU A 233 21.38 47.57 -10.80
C GLU A 233 21.99 46.87 -9.57
N SER A 234 22.45 47.63 -8.58
CA SER A 234 23.04 47.08 -7.36
C SER A 234 22.07 46.20 -6.57
N GLU A 235 20.83 46.64 -6.45
CA GLU A 235 19.79 45.82 -5.78
C GLU A 235 19.40 44.60 -6.60
N ARG A 236 19.29 44.73 -7.92
CA ARG A 236 19.00 43.66 -8.87
C ARG A 236 20.03 42.55 -8.78
N GLN A 237 21.32 42.88 -8.78
CA GLN A 237 22.40 41.90 -8.65
C GLN A 237 22.29 41.10 -7.33
N ILE A 238 22.04 41.77 -6.21
CA ILE A 238 21.85 41.11 -4.92
C ILE A 238 20.63 40.15 -4.96
N LYS A 239 19.50 40.58 -5.56
CA LYS A 239 18.30 39.75 -5.67
C LYS A 239 18.50 38.53 -6.58
N ILE A 240 19.22 38.72 -7.71
CA ILE A 240 19.58 37.63 -8.63
C ILE A 240 20.50 36.63 -7.92
N ARG A 241 21.54 37.11 -7.22
CA ARG A 241 22.45 36.28 -6.43
C ARG A 241 21.68 35.41 -5.43
N ASN A 242 20.85 36.03 -4.63
CA ASN A 242 20.05 35.32 -3.63
C ASN A 242 19.07 34.32 -4.28
N TYR A 243 18.44 34.68 -5.39
CA TYR A 243 17.57 33.79 -6.13
C TYR A 243 18.32 32.55 -6.63
N LEU A 244 19.45 32.71 -7.31
CA LEU A 244 20.24 31.61 -7.84
C LEU A 244 20.84 30.75 -6.74
N PHE A 245 21.31 31.36 -5.65
CA PHE A 245 21.80 30.61 -4.48
C PHE A 245 20.74 29.73 -3.86
N THR A 246 19.52 30.25 -3.67
CA THR A 246 18.38 29.45 -3.14
C THR A 246 17.89 28.38 -4.12
N HIS A 247 18.26 28.51 -5.42
CA HIS A 247 17.97 27.50 -6.45
C HIS A 247 19.12 26.50 -6.64
N GLY A 248 20.14 26.52 -5.75
CA GLY A 248 21.16 25.48 -5.66
C GLY A 248 22.42 25.71 -6.49
N PHE A 249 22.63 26.90 -7.08
CA PHE A 249 23.85 27.23 -7.77
C PHE A 249 24.97 27.64 -6.80
N ALA A 250 26.21 27.29 -7.12
CA ALA A 250 27.37 27.65 -6.33
C ALA A 250 27.74 29.13 -6.51
N SER A 251 28.44 29.74 -5.52
CA SER A 251 28.79 31.17 -5.58
C SER A 251 29.63 31.53 -6.80
N ASN A 252 30.61 30.70 -7.17
CA ASN A 252 31.43 30.89 -8.36
C ASN A 252 30.62 30.87 -9.67
N GLU A 253 29.64 30.00 -9.78
CA GLU A 253 28.73 29.95 -10.94
C GLU A 253 27.87 31.22 -11.04
N ILE A 254 27.36 31.67 -9.89
CA ILE A 254 26.58 32.91 -9.80
C ILE A 254 27.42 34.12 -10.15
N ASP A 255 28.67 34.16 -9.70
CA ASP A 255 29.62 35.26 -10.02
C ASP A 255 29.90 35.29 -11.52
N ALA A 256 30.16 34.14 -12.16
CA ALA A 256 30.35 34.04 -13.60
C ALA A 256 29.12 34.54 -14.39
N PHE A 257 27.90 34.19 -13.91
CA PHE A 257 26.68 34.70 -14.54
C PHE A 257 26.53 36.21 -14.40
N LEU A 258 26.80 36.79 -13.23
CA LEU A 258 26.70 38.23 -12.98
C LEU A 258 27.79 39.03 -13.68
N ALA A 259 28.95 38.41 -13.92
CA ALA A 259 30.04 39.01 -14.71
C ALA A 259 29.80 39.00 -16.24
N GLY A 260 28.74 38.32 -16.71
CA GLY A 260 28.44 38.20 -18.14
C GLY A 260 29.23 37.11 -18.88
N GLU A 261 29.88 36.19 -18.14
CA GLU A 261 30.66 35.07 -18.72
C GLU A 261 29.77 33.96 -19.29
N ILE A 262 28.54 33.83 -18.78
CA ILE A 262 27.56 32.81 -19.20
C ILE A 262 26.62 33.37 -20.28
N ILE A 263 26.22 34.62 -20.15
CA ILE A 263 25.41 35.38 -21.10
C ILE A 263 25.98 36.81 -21.10
N PRO A 264 26.35 37.41 -22.23
CA PRO A 264 26.73 38.81 -22.31
C PRO A 264 25.66 39.71 -21.68
N LEU A 265 26.09 40.74 -20.95
CA LEU A 265 25.16 41.62 -20.21
C LEU A 265 24.22 42.41 -21.12
N ASP A 266 24.66 42.75 -22.35
CA ASP A 266 23.88 43.39 -23.41
C ASP A 266 22.77 42.42 -23.89
N GLU A 267 23.11 41.15 -24.18
CA GLU A 267 22.12 40.12 -24.53
C GLU A 267 21.12 39.89 -23.38
N LEU A 268 21.61 39.90 -22.13
CA LEU A 268 20.74 39.72 -20.96
C LEU A 268 19.72 40.86 -20.81
N ALA A 269 20.12 42.10 -21.24
CA ALA A 269 19.25 43.27 -21.18
C ALA A 269 18.09 43.24 -22.18
N GLU A 270 18.19 42.43 -23.25
CA GLU A 270 17.11 42.25 -24.25
C GLU A 270 15.92 41.41 -23.70
N TYR A 271 16.15 40.69 -22.63
CA TYR A 271 15.10 39.87 -21.99
C TYR A 271 14.22 40.71 -21.03
#